data_eb1164f91ef364d46b783e02dfaa0a70
#
_entry.id   eb1164f91ef364d46b783e02dfaa0a70
#
_cell.length_a   1.000
_cell.length_b   1.000
_cell.length_c   1.000
_cell.angle_alpha   90.00
_cell.angle_beta   90.00
_cell.angle_gamma   90.00
#
_symmetry.space_group_name_H-M   'P 1'
#
loop_
_entity.id
_entity.type
_entity.pdbx_description
1 polymer ?
#
loop_
_entity_poly.entity_id
_entity_poly.type
_entity_poly.pdbx_seq_one_letter_code
_entity_poly.pdbx_strand_id
1 'polypeptide(L)'
;MSKPIRKIMCIFVQMEYMMEQLAKFVSDHLGDDTSKLLLARGKWPEIDMDLAVNCIESRRKLKGKVQDWFDNPRLIFPARLSAEQCSSSATGRYKAALAERIAMASGDSIGTEESISPMSLLSDSNGVPGTSGQVWKIADLTGGLGVDSWFFSQRASKVLYNEMQDVLCNAAVHNFRVLGADNIVVSYNAVGNAAEQVSPTVLLSEFKPDVVYMDPARRGEGGKKVFLIEECTPDVLTLREEIFKISRHILIKLSPMADISMVCDRLGPTCREVHVVATAGECKELLIWMDREWAEEYHVHAVELPADYPESEPSVFTFRPSEERGSTARTVAMTDLTGNDFLFEPGKAMMKAGAYNLVSTRMDILKLGKSTHYYIFTDSDKINILKSLGKVYEILRCQPLDKRTMKTAGKDFPKAEVTARNLPMDTDTLRKKLGVISGDDAHIFGLKSDSQGNLILCTRRI
;
A
#
# COMPACT_ATOMS: atom_id res chain seq x y z
N MET A 1 -51.35 12.62 -3.93
CA MET A 1 -50.07 12.82 -3.17
C MET A 1 -50.27 13.96 -2.19
N SER A 2 -50.00 13.73 -0.90
CA SER A 2 -50.14 14.75 0.15
C SER A 2 -49.11 15.90 -0.01
N LYS A 3 -49.47 17.13 0.44
CA LYS A 3 -48.58 18.32 0.37
C LYS A 3 -47.13 18.05 0.87
N PRO A 4 -46.90 17.27 1.97
CA PRO A 4 -45.56 16.99 2.44
C PRO A 4 -44.72 16.13 1.47
N ILE A 5 -45.33 15.13 0.82
CA ILE A 5 -44.65 14.28 -0.17
C ILE A 5 -44.19 15.08 -1.40
N ARG A 6 -45.04 16.01 -1.89
CA ARG A 6 -44.63 16.93 -2.99
C ARG A 6 -43.46 17.82 -2.60
N LYS A 7 -43.44 18.35 -1.38
CA LYS A 7 -42.34 19.20 -0.90
C LYS A 7 -41.02 18.44 -0.81
N ILE A 8 -41.06 17.20 -0.30
CA ILE A 8 -39.90 16.30 -0.22
C ILE A 8 -39.41 15.95 -1.63
N MET A 9 -40.31 15.58 -2.55
CA MET A 9 -39.93 15.31 -3.96
C MET A 9 -39.29 16.52 -4.64
N CYS A 10 -39.82 17.73 -4.44
CA CYS A 10 -39.21 18.94 -5.01
C CYS A 10 -37.77 19.18 -4.47
N ILE A 11 -37.52 18.97 -3.18
CA ILE A 11 -36.20 19.09 -2.57
C ILE A 11 -35.23 18.06 -3.17
N PHE A 12 -35.64 16.80 -3.32
CA PHE A 12 -34.83 15.76 -3.95
C PHE A 12 -34.47 16.07 -5.40
N VAL A 13 -35.44 16.48 -6.21
CA VAL A 13 -35.24 16.85 -7.62
C VAL A 13 -34.31 18.06 -7.72
N GLN A 14 -34.44 19.05 -6.84
CA GLN A 14 -33.56 20.23 -6.84
C GLN A 14 -32.12 19.86 -6.43
N MET A 15 -31.97 18.98 -5.46
CA MET A 15 -30.66 18.51 -5.01
C MET A 15 -29.97 17.67 -6.11
N GLU A 16 -30.71 16.79 -6.78
CA GLU A 16 -30.19 16.00 -7.89
C GLU A 16 -29.74 16.88 -9.07
N TYR A 17 -30.55 17.90 -9.41
CA TYR A 17 -30.19 18.89 -10.42
C TYR A 17 -28.91 19.65 -10.06
N MET A 18 -28.75 20.11 -8.81
CA MET A 18 -27.53 20.80 -8.36
C MET A 18 -26.30 19.89 -8.47
N MET A 19 -26.42 18.59 -8.14
CA MET A 19 -25.34 17.62 -8.26
C MET A 19 -24.95 17.36 -9.72
N GLU A 20 -25.90 17.34 -10.65
CA GLU A 20 -25.61 17.23 -12.08
C GLU A 20 -24.88 18.47 -12.62
N GLN A 21 -25.29 19.67 -12.19
CA GLN A 21 -24.60 20.91 -12.56
C GLN A 21 -23.16 20.92 -12.03
N LEU A 22 -22.95 20.51 -10.77
CA LEU A 22 -21.61 20.37 -10.19
C LEU A 22 -20.75 19.36 -10.97
N ALA A 23 -21.29 18.16 -11.26
CA ALA A 23 -20.60 17.12 -11.99
C ALA A 23 -20.17 17.59 -13.40
N LYS A 24 -21.07 18.30 -14.09
CA LYS A 24 -20.78 18.89 -15.39
C LYS A 24 -19.68 19.96 -15.27
N PHE A 25 -19.81 20.89 -14.34
CA PHE A 25 -18.81 21.95 -14.10
C PHE A 25 -17.42 21.35 -13.82
N VAL A 26 -17.33 20.37 -12.93
CA VAL A 26 -16.08 19.67 -12.59
C VAL A 26 -15.47 19.00 -13.81
N SER A 27 -16.29 18.40 -14.68
CA SER A 27 -15.81 17.74 -15.91
C SER A 27 -15.30 18.75 -16.94
N ASP A 28 -16.04 19.84 -17.15
CA ASP A 28 -15.70 20.88 -18.13
C ASP A 28 -14.41 21.62 -17.74
N HIS A 29 -14.14 21.76 -16.43
CA HIS A 29 -13.00 22.50 -15.88
C HIS A 29 -11.90 21.63 -15.30
N LEU A 30 -11.88 20.33 -15.58
CA LEU A 30 -10.90 19.40 -15.02
C LEU A 30 -9.44 19.76 -15.37
N GLY A 31 -9.20 20.45 -16.48
CA GLY A 31 -7.87 20.92 -16.93
C GLY A 31 -7.49 22.32 -16.48
N ASP A 32 -8.42 23.10 -15.91
CA ASP A 32 -8.26 24.53 -15.67
C ASP A 32 -7.50 24.84 -14.37
N ASP A 33 -6.95 26.04 -14.30
CA ASP A 33 -6.32 26.56 -13.09
C ASP A 33 -7.39 26.87 -12.02
N THR A 34 -7.40 26.07 -10.95
CA THR A 34 -8.38 26.16 -9.87
C THR A 34 -8.35 27.50 -9.13
N SER A 35 -7.19 28.17 -9.06
CA SER A 35 -7.06 29.51 -8.46
C SER A 35 -7.82 30.56 -9.30
N LYS A 36 -7.77 30.44 -10.64
CA LYS A 36 -8.52 31.33 -11.54
C LYS A 36 -10.03 31.09 -11.46
N LEU A 37 -10.45 29.81 -11.28
CA LEU A 37 -11.86 29.48 -11.08
C LEU A 37 -12.41 30.14 -9.80
N LEU A 38 -11.67 30.02 -8.68
CA LEU A 38 -12.02 30.66 -7.40
C LEU A 38 -12.15 32.19 -7.53
N LEU A 39 -11.24 32.85 -8.21
CA LEU A 39 -11.29 34.29 -8.43
C LEU A 39 -12.48 34.70 -9.31
N ALA A 40 -12.90 33.85 -10.24
CA ALA A 40 -14.00 34.07 -11.15
C ALA A 40 -15.36 33.55 -10.67
N ARG A 41 -15.48 33.13 -9.36
CA ARG A 41 -16.69 32.49 -8.81
C ARG A 41 -18.01 33.20 -9.10
N GLY A 42 -18.01 34.53 -9.22
CA GLY A 42 -19.18 35.30 -9.53
C GLY A 42 -19.80 35.04 -10.91
N LYS A 43 -19.11 34.33 -11.82
CA LYS A 43 -19.64 33.88 -13.11
C LYS A 43 -20.59 32.69 -13.01
N TRP A 44 -20.52 31.95 -11.91
CA TRP A 44 -21.30 30.74 -11.67
C TRP A 44 -21.93 30.77 -10.27
N PRO A 45 -22.91 31.66 -10.04
CA PRO A 45 -23.50 31.86 -8.72
C PRO A 45 -24.26 30.62 -8.19
N GLU A 46 -24.63 29.71 -9.09
CA GLU A 46 -25.33 28.45 -8.77
C GLU A 46 -24.38 27.31 -8.35
N ILE A 47 -23.07 27.46 -8.55
CA ILE A 47 -22.06 26.42 -8.22
C ILE A 47 -21.41 26.73 -6.87
N ASP A 48 -21.42 25.74 -5.97
CA ASP A 48 -20.52 25.77 -4.81
C ASP A 48 -19.07 25.63 -5.30
N MET A 49 -18.42 26.78 -5.46
CA MET A 49 -17.09 26.84 -6.07
C MET A 49 -16.02 26.19 -5.19
N ASP A 50 -16.15 26.24 -3.87
CA ASP A 50 -15.19 25.62 -2.96
C ASP A 50 -15.26 24.09 -3.07
N LEU A 51 -16.46 23.54 -3.11
CA LEU A 51 -16.68 22.11 -3.37
C LEU A 51 -16.23 21.71 -4.79
N ALA A 52 -16.55 22.51 -5.81
CA ALA A 52 -16.17 22.24 -7.20
C ALA A 52 -14.63 22.16 -7.35
N VAL A 53 -13.90 23.09 -6.77
CA VAL A 53 -12.43 23.10 -6.78
C VAL A 53 -11.86 21.91 -6.03
N ASN A 54 -12.40 21.57 -4.86
CA ASN A 54 -12.01 20.37 -4.13
C ASN A 54 -12.24 19.09 -4.96
N CYS A 55 -13.37 18.99 -5.67
CA CYS A 55 -13.66 17.88 -6.57
C CYS A 55 -12.68 17.80 -7.75
N ILE A 56 -12.38 18.94 -8.41
CA ILE A 56 -11.42 19.01 -9.52
C ILE A 56 -10.03 18.52 -9.06
N GLU A 57 -9.52 19.06 -7.96
CA GLU A 57 -8.18 18.73 -7.48
C GLU A 57 -8.10 17.29 -6.98
N SER A 58 -9.14 16.80 -6.29
CA SER A 58 -9.22 15.40 -5.84
C SER A 58 -9.26 14.43 -7.02
N ARG A 59 -10.09 14.71 -8.04
CA ARG A 59 -10.14 13.87 -9.25
C ARG A 59 -8.79 13.80 -9.97
N ARG A 60 -8.06 14.91 -10.07
CA ARG A 60 -6.69 14.92 -10.63
C ARG A 60 -5.75 13.96 -9.88
N LYS A 61 -5.87 13.90 -8.55
CA LYS A 61 -5.08 12.97 -7.70
C LYS A 61 -5.50 11.51 -7.86
N LEU A 62 -6.78 11.27 -8.19
CA LEU A 62 -7.31 9.91 -8.38
C LEU A 62 -6.99 9.32 -9.76
N LYS A 63 -6.60 10.14 -10.74
CA LYS A 63 -6.23 9.68 -12.09
C LYS A 63 -5.12 8.63 -12.02
N GLY A 64 -5.39 7.43 -12.53
CA GLY A 64 -4.46 6.29 -12.48
C GLY A 64 -4.24 5.69 -11.08
N LYS A 65 -4.77 6.32 -10.03
CA LYS A 65 -4.71 5.82 -8.64
C LYS A 65 -5.96 5.00 -8.30
N VAL A 66 -7.15 5.56 -8.56
CA VAL A 66 -8.46 4.90 -8.42
C VAL A 66 -9.29 5.28 -9.64
N GLN A 67 -9.08 4.56 -10.74
CA GLN A 67 -9.61 4.95 -12.05
C GLN A 67 -11.14 4.94 -12.08
N ASP A 68 -11.78 3.95 -11.46
CA ASP A 68 -13.26 3.87 -11.37
C ASP A 68 -13.87 5.14 -10.73
N TRP A 69 -13.17 5.72 -9.76
CA TRP A 69 -13.60 6.95 -9.09
C TRP A 69 -13.28 8.20 -9.94
N PHE A 70 -12.13 8.20 -10.62
CA PHE A 70 -11.77 9.28 -11.54
C PHE A 70 -12.77 9.38 -12.70
N ASP A 71 -13.20 8.27 -13.27
CA ASP A 71 -14.09 8.21 -14.43
C ASP A 71 -15.54 8.58 -14.09
N ASN A 72 -15.93 8.59 -12.82
CA ASN A 72 -17.28 8.94 -12.39
C ASN A 72 -17.37 10.42 -11.95
N PRO A 73 -17.91 11.31 -12.81
CA PRO A 73 -17.98 12.75 -12.52
C PRO A 73 -18.98 13.11 -11.42
N ARG A 74 -19.88 12.20 -11.03
CA ARG A 74 -20.90 12.45 -10.01
C ARG A 74 -20.40 12.25 -8.58
N LEU A 75 -19.16 11.74 -8.40
CA LEU A 75 -18.57 11.58 -7.07
C LEU A 75 -18.16 12.93 -6.48
N ILE A 76 -18.37 13.09 -5.19
CA ILE A 76 -18.09 14.30 -4.41
C ILE A 76 -16.87 14.10 -3.54
N PHE A 77 -15.98 15.08 -3.56
CA PHE A 77 -14.73 15.08 -2.80
C PHE A 77 -14.61 16.37 -2.00
N PRO A 78 -15.08 16.42 -0.74
CA PRO A 78 -15.10 17.66 0.03
C PRO A 78 -13.72 18.10 0.52
N ALA A 79 -12.73 17.18 0.56
CA ALA A 79 -11.40 17.46 1.07
C ALA A 79 -10.31 16.87 0.17
N ARG A 80 -9.42 17.71 -0.36
CA ARG A 80 -8.30 17.34 -1.24
C ARG A 80 -7.31 16.36 -0.62
N LEU A 81 -7.01 16.56 0.68
CA LEU A 81 -6.07 15.74 1.41
C LEU A 81 -6.50 14.28 1.46
N SER A 82 -7.80 14.02 1.62
CA SER A 82 -8.34 12.66 1.66
C SER A 82 -8.11 11.90 0.35
N ALA A 83 -8.21 12.56 -0.82
CA ALA A 83 -7.92 11.94 -2.11
C ALA A 83 -6.42 11.65 -2.31
N GLU A 84 -5.56 12.50 -1.76
CA GLU A 84 -4.11 12.27 -1.81
C GLU A 84 -3.68 11.07 -0.97
N GLN A 85 -4.27 10.91 0.22
CA GLN A 85 -3.92 9.89 1.20
C GLN A 85 -4.65 8.55 1.01
N CYS A 86 -5.74 8.50 0.24
CA CYS A 86 -6.50 7.25 0.04
C CYS A 86 -5.66 6.16 -0.63
N SER A 87 -6.09 4.93 -0.50
CA SER A 87 -5.52 3.76 -1.17
C SER A 87 -5.60 3.85 -2.69
N SER A 88 -4.68 3.17 -3.39
CA SER A 88 -4.82 2.92 -4.84
C SER A 88 -5.75 1.74 -5.10
N SER A 89 -6.23 1.58 -6.35
CA SER A 89 -7.01 0.40 -6.75
C SER A 89 -6.29 -0.91 -6.42
N ALA A 90 -5.00 -1.00 -6.72
CA ALA A 90 -4.21 -2.20 -6.44
C ALA A 90 -4.16 -2.52 -4.94
N THR A 91 -3.84 -1.53 -4.09
CA THR A 91 -3.75 -1.76 -2.63
C THR A 91 -5.13 -1.95 -1.99
N GLY A 92 -6.18 -1.29 -2.49
CA GLY A 92 -7.56 -1.48 -2.03
C GLY A 92 -8.09 -2.89 -2.34
N ARG A 93 -7.86 -3.38 -3.56
CA ARG A 93 -8.21 -4.76 -3.97
C ARG A 93 -7.45 -5.80 -3.15
N TYR A 94 -6.14 -5.59 -2.93
CA TYR A 94 -5.34 -6.48 -2.10
C TYR A 94 -5.86 -6.55 -0.66
N LYS A 95 -6.18 -5.41 -0.04
CA LYS A 95 -6.79 -5.36 1.31
C LYS A 95 -8.12 -6.09 1.37
N ALA A 96 -8.96 -5.93 0.36
CA ALA A 96 -10.26 -6.60 0.31
C ALA A 96 -10.10 -8.13 0.21
N ALA A 97 -9.18 -8.62 -0.60
CA ALA A 97 -8.85 -10.04 -0.69
C ALA A 97 -8.23 -10.58 0.62
N LEU A 98 -7.36 -9.80 1.25
CA LEU A 98 -6.79 -10.15 2.55
C LEU A 98 -7.86 -10.21 3.64
N ALA A 99 -8.77 -9.24 3.70
CA ALA A 99 -9.86 -9.21 4.68
C ALA A 99 -10.82 -10.41 4.50
N GLU A 100 -11.11 -10.79 3.26
CA GLU A 100 -11.90 -12.01 2.96
C GLU A 100 -11.19 -13.27 3.48
N ARG A 101 -9.90 -13.45 3.19
CA ARG A 101 -9.09 -14.56 3.72
C ARG A 101 -9.09 -14.61 5.25
N ILE A 102 -8.96 -13.46 5.90
CA ILE A 102 -9.01 -13.34 7.37
C ILE A 102 -10.38 -13.79 7.90
N ALA A 103 -11.46 -13.34 7.30
CA ALA A 103 -12.82 -13.71 7.71
C ALA A 103 -13.06 -15.22 7.57
N MET A 104 -12.53 -15.85 6.51
CA MET A 104 -12.64 -17.29 6.27
C MET A 104 -11.81 -18.13 7.24
N ALA A 105 -10.70 -17.61 7.75
CA ALA A 105 -9.85 -18.30 8.73
C ALA A 105 -10.56 -18.59 10.07
N SER A 106 -11.70 -17.95 10.33
CA SER A 106 -12.52 -18.19 11.53
C SER A 106 -13.28 -19.53 11.49
N GLY A 107 -13.38 -20.17 10.33
CA GLY A 107 -14.16 -21.41 10.12
C GLY A 107 -13.34 -22.71 10.28
N ASP A 108 -12.02 -22.66 10.24
CA ASP A 108 -11.17 -23.86 10.30
C ASP A 108 -10.66 -24.10 11.71
N SER A 109 -11.24 -25.09 12.39
CA SER A 109 -10.64 -25.77 13.54
C SER A 109 -9.32 -26.38 13.09
N ILE A 110 -8.21 -25.93 13.69
CA ILE A 110 -6.89 -26.58 13.83
C ILE A 110 -6.70 -27.81 12.90
N GLY A 111 -6.52 -27.59 11.64
CA GLY A 111 -6.01 -28.56 10.67
C GLY A 111 -4.54 -28.21 10.40
N THR A 112 -3.67 -29.20 10.62
CA THR A 112 -2.22 -29.22 10.37
C THR A 112 -1.74 -28.29 9.26
N GLU A 113 -0.62 -27.60 9.54
CA GLU A 113 0.18 -26.76 8.64
C GLU A 113 0.53 -27.45 7.30
N GLU A 114 -0.43 -27.64 6.43
CA GLU A 114 -0.14 -27.66 4.99
C GLU A 114 -0.25 -26.23 4.50
N SER A 115 0.89 -25.73 4.07
CA SER A 115 1.09 -24.41 3.49
C SER A 115 0.03 -24.10 2.45
N ILE A 116 -1.09 -23.52 2.88
CA ILE A 116 -1.98 -22.82 1.96
C ILE A 116 -1.16 -21.66 1.45
N SER A 117 -0.61 -21.82 0.25
CA SER A 117 0.10 -20.76 -0.44
C SER A 117 -0.80 -19.51 -0.42
N PRO A 118 -0.29 -18.33 -0.01
CA PRO A 118 -1.04 -17.08 -0.14
C PRO A 118 -1.58 -16.86 -1.57
N MET A 119 -1.01 -17.56 -2.56
CA MET A 119 -1.38 -17.54 -3.96
C MET A 119 -2.68 -18.31 -4.28
N SER A 120 -3.01 -19.40 -3.59
CA SER A 120 -4.16 -20.23 -3.98
C SER A 120 -5.54 -19.61 -3.68
N LEU A 121 -5.59 -18.60 -2.80
CA LEU A 121 -6.84 -17.91 -2.44
C LEU A 121 -7.06 -16.60 -3.20
N LEU A 122 -6.06 -16.13 -3.96
CA LEU A 122 -6.17 -14.92 -4.78
C LEU A 122 -6.58 -15.23 -6.23
N SER A 123 -6.56 -16.51 -6.64
CA SER A 123 -6.75 -16.95 -8.03
C SER A 123 -8.21 -17.07 -8.50
N ASP A 124 -9.20 -17.00 -7.61
CA ASP A 124 -10.60 -17.12 -8.01
C ASP A 124 -11.38 -15.82 -7.84
N SER A 125 -11.52 -15.09 -8.89
CA SER A 125 -12.74 -14.53 -9.47
C SER A 125 -12.56 -13.20 -10.18
N ASN A 126 -12.78 -13.22 -11.45
CA ASN A 126 -13.30 -12.10 -12.24
C ASN A 126 -14.59 -11.59 -11.60
N GLY A 127 -14.52 -10.53 -10.79
CA GLY A 127 -15.58 -9.54 -10.58
C GLY A 127 -17.00 -9.99 -10.19
N VAL A 128 -17.21 -11.21 -9.68
CA VAL A 128 -18.56 -11.66 -9.26
C VAL A 128 -18.60 -11.73 -7.73
N PRO A 129 -19.49 -10.99 -7.05
CA PRO A 129 -19.66 -11.09 -5.61
C PRO A 129 -20.09 -12.51 -5.22
N GLY A 130 -19.33 -13.18 -4.32
CA GLY A 130 -19.82 -14.33 -3.58
C GLY A 130 -19.66 -15.69 -4.23
N THR A 131 -18.47 -16.11 -4.69
CA THR A 131 -18.25 -17.50 -5.15
C THR A 131 -17.95 -18.50 -4.03
N SER A 132 -17.65 -18.05 -2.80
CA SER A 132 -17.42 -18.96 -1.65
C SER A 132 -18.69 -19.37 -0.89
N GLY A 133 -19.84 -18.80 -1.18
CA GLY A 133 -21.10 -19.08 -0.46
C GLY A 133 -21.10 -18.65 1.03
N GLN A 134 -20.00 -18.19 1.56
CA GLN A 134 -19.85 -17.78 2.96
C GLN A 134 -20.11 -16.29 3.12
N VAL A 135 -21.06 -15.96 3.99
CA VAL A 135 -21.47 -14.58 4.28
C VAL A 135 -20.58 -14.02 5.38
N TRP A 136 -19.79 -12.98 5.09
CA TRP A 136 -18.94 -12.32 6.07
C TRP A 136 -19.12 -10.80 6.06
N LYS A 137 -18.76 -10.16 7.17
CA LYS A 137 -18.96 -8.73 7.42
C LYS A 137 -17.67 -8.08 7.89
N ILE A 138 -17.45 -6.83 7.45
CA ILE A 138 -16.31 -6.01 7.89
C ILE A 138 -16.76 -4.66 8.40
N ALA A 139 -16.12 -4.16 9.45
CA ALA A 139 -16.30 -2.80 9.92
C ALA A 139 -15.02 -2.00 9.71
N ASP A 140 -15.11 -0.92 8.95
CA ASP A 140 -14.06 0.09 8.78
C ASP A 140 -14.32 1.23 9.77
N LEU A 141 -13.49 1.35 10.81
CA LEU A 141 -13.64 2.34 11.86
C LEU A 141 -13.07 3.72 11.51
N THR A 142 -12.38 3.83 10.36
CA THR A 142 -11.63 5.01 9.92
C THR A 142 -11.89 5.31 8.45
N GLY A 143 -13.14 5.35 8.07
CA GLY A 143 -13.62 5.32 6.68
C GLY A 143 -13.01 6.35 5.72
N GLY A 144 -12.72 7.56 6.20
CA GLY A 144 -12.09 8.62 5.40
C GLY A 144 -12.87 8.90 4.11
N LEU A 145 -12.18 8.87 2.97
CA LEU A 145 -12.82 9.05 1.66
C LEU A 145 -13.75 7.89 1.25
N GLY A 146 -13.62 6.71 1.89
CA GLY A 146 -14.44 5.54 1.62
C GLY A 146 -13.89 4.57 0.57
N VAL A 147 -12.67 4.79 0.07
CA VAL A 147 -12.08 3.94 -0.99
C VAL A 147 -11.90 2.50 -0.51
N ASP A 148 -11.32 2.29 0.67
CA ASP A 148 -11.12 0.94 1.22
C ASP A 148 -12.47 0.25 1.51
N SER A 149 -13.41 0.96 2.13
CA SER A 149 -14.79 0.46 2.37
C SER A 149 -15.50 0.07 1.06
N TRP A 150 -15.29 0.82 -0.02
CA TRP A 150 -15.84 0.48 -1.34
C TRP A 150 -15.21 -0.80 -1.91
N PHE A 151 -13.89 -1.00 -1.77
CA PHE A 151 -13.28 -2.27 -2.18
C PHE A 151 -13.74 -3.44 -1.31
N PHE A 152 -13.91 -3.24 -0.01
CA PHE A 152 -14.48 -4.26 0.88
C PHE A 152 -15.90 -4.65 0.46
N SER A 153 -16.72 -3.69 0.04
CA SER A 153 -18.11 -3.94 -0.38
C SER A 153 -18.24 -4.85 -1.61
N GLN A 154 -17.17 -4.96 -2.41
CA GLN A 154 -17.14 -5.84 -3.58
C GLN A 154 -16.95 -7.32 -3.21
N ARG A 155 -16.59 -7.63 -1.96
CA ARG A 155 -16.32 -8.99 -1.48
C ARG A 155 -17.13 -9.36 -0.25
N ALA A 156 -17.32 -8.43 0.67
CA ALA A 156 -18.10 -8.65 1.89
C ALA A 156 -19.60 -8.60 1.62
N SER A 157 -20.38 -9.37 2.37
CA SER A 157 -21.84 -9.30 2.32
C SER A 157 -22.38 -7.99 2.89
N LYS A 158 -21.66 -7.39 3.87
CA LYS A 158 -22.01 -6.13 4.50
C LYS A 158 -20.78 -5.41 5.02
N VAL A 159 -20.73 -4.10 4.83
CA VAL A 159 -19.65 -3.22 5.33
C VAL A 159 -20.27 -2.18 6.25
N LEU A 160 -19.68 -1.98 7.42
CA LEU A 160 -19.91 -0.81 8.25
C LEU A 160 -18.80 0.19 7.96
N TYR A 161 -19.12 1.32 7.36
CA TYR A 161 -18.23 2.47 7.21
C TYR A 161 -18.48 3.41 8.37
N ASN A 162 -17.45 3.74 9.15
CA ASN A 162 -17.52 4.73 10.22
C ASN A 162 -16.48 5.82 10.02
N GLU A 163 -16.87 7.07 10.18
CA GLU A 163 -16.00 8.25 10.07
C GLU A 163 -16.44 9.31 11.08
N MET A 164 -15.50 10.06 11.63
CA MET A 164 -15.76 11.08 12.62
C MET A 164 -16.12 12.47 12.04
N GLN A 165 -15.81 12.71 10.77
CA GLN A 165 -16.05 13.96 10.08
C GLN A 165 -17.37 13.88 9.31
N ASP A 166 -18.37 14.67 9.69
CA ASP A 166 -19.69 14.69 9.04
C ASP A 166 -19.64 15.01 7.57
N VAL A 167 -18.73 15.89 7.16
CA VAL A 167 -18.56 16.28 5.75
C VAL A 167 -18.09 15.10 4.89
N LEU A 168 -17.25 14.21 5.43
CA LEU A 168 -16.83 12.98 4.75
C LEU A 168 -17.93 11.93 4.76
N CYS A 169 -18.66 11.77 5.88
CA CYS A 169 -19.83 10.87 5.94
C CYS A 169 -20.91 11.23 4.92
N ASN A 170 -21.24 12.52 4.80
CA ASN A 170 -22.23 12.99 3.83
C ASN A 170 -21.80 12.73 2.39
N ALA A 171 -20.52 12.95 2.07
CA ALA A 171 -19.97 12.61 0.78
C ALA A 171 -19.96 11.09 0.53
N ALA A 172 -19.61 10.28 1.54
CA ALA A 172 -19.60 8.82 1.46
C ALA A 172 -20.99 8.25 1.17
N VAL A 173 -22.05 8.73 1.86
CA VAL A 173 -23.46 8.33 1.59
C VAL A 173 -23.81 8.57 0.13
N HIS A 174 -23.48 9.76 -0.40
CA HIS A 174 -23.72 10.07 -1.81
C HIS A 174 -22.91 9.17 -2.74
N ASN A 175 -21.60 9.06 -2.49
CA ASN A 175 -20.67 8.36 -3.35
C ASN A 175 -20.98 6.86 -3.42
N PHE A 176 -21.26 6.20 -2.30
CA PHE A 176 -21.60 4.78 -2.28
C PHE A 176 -22.88 4.50 -3.06
N ARG A 177 -23.91 5.36 -2.96
CA ARG A 177 -25.11 5.27 -3.77
C ARG A 177 -24.81 5.41 -5.27
N VAL A 178 -23.97 6.37 -5.65
CA VAL A 178 -23.55 6.59 -7.05
C VAL A 178 -22.73 5.42 -7.59
N LEU A 179 -21.97 4.76 -6.73
CA LEU A 179 -21.15 3.58 -7.06
C LEU A 179 -21.94 2.26 -6.99
N GLY A 180 -23.21 2.27 -6.56
CA GLY A 180 -24.03 1.07 -6.42
C GLY A 180 -23.58 0.15 -5.27
N ALA A 181 -22.92 0.69 -4.25
CA ALA A 181 -22.44 -0.05 -3.09
C ALA A 181 -23.53 -0.09 -1.97
N ASP A 182 -24.65 -0.72 -2.25
CA ASP A 182 -25.85 -0.73 -1.38
C ASP A 182 -25.66 -1.55 -0.09
N ASN A 183 -24.62 -2.37 0.00
CA ASN A 183 -24.26 -3.18 1.17
C ASN A 183 -23.39 -2.43 2.18
N ILE A 184 -23.12 -1.13 1.98
CA ILE A 184 -22.39 -0.29 2.94
C ILE A 184 -23.38 0.46 3.83
N VAL A 185 -23.22 0.31 5.15
CA VAL A 185 -23.92 1.10 6.17
C VAL A 185 -22.97 2.20 6.65
N VAL A 186 -23.41 3.44 6.53
CA VAL A 186 -22.62 4.60 6.99
C VAL A 186 -22.96 4.95 8.43
N SER A 187 -21.95 5.15 9.26
CA SER A 187 -22.03 5.55 10.65
C SER A 187 -21.15 6.79 10.88
N TYR A 188 -21.63 7.72 11.69
CA TYR A 188 -20.93 8.95 12.04
C TYR A 188 -20.59 8.95 13.53
N ASN A 189 -19.37 8.51 13.88
CA ASN A 189 -18.92 8.49 15.25
C ASN A 189 -17.41 8.71 15.39
N ALA A 190 -17.02 9.48 16.37
CA ALA A 190 -15.66 9.47 16.88
C ALA A 190 -15.49 8.23 17.77
N VAL A 191 -14.67 7.27 17.34
CA VAL A 191 -14.45 6.02 18.08
C VAL A 191 -13.31 6.18 19.08
N GLY A 192 -13.55 5.79 20.32
CA GLY A 192 -12.55 5.88 21.38
C GLY A 192 -13.14 5.61 22.76
N ASN A 193 -12.33 5.87 23.80
CA ASN A 193 -12.70 5.68 25.21
C ASN A 193 -12.91 7.00 25.97
N ALA A 194 -12.80 8.16 25.29
CA ALA A 194 -13.10 9.46 25.92
C ALA A 194 -14.62 9.68 26.04
N ALA A 195 -15.03 10.58 26.91
CA ALA A 195 -16.45 10.81 27.23
C ALA A 195 -17.32 11.22 26.03
N GLU A 196 -16.72 11.86 25.02
CA GLU A 196 -17.41 12.31 23.80
C GLU A 196 -17.27 11.30 22.63
N GLN A 197 -16.67 10.14 22.89
CA GLN A 197 -16.42 9.10 21.89
C GLN A 197 -17.32 7.90 22.12
N VAL A 198 -17.59 7.17 21.05
CA VAL A 198 -18.35 5.91 21.11
C VAL A 198 -17.35 4.75 21.22
N SER A 199 -17.55 3.87 22.22
CA SER A 199 -16.68 2.70 22.33
C SER A 199 -16.91 1.72 21.19
N PRO A 200 -15.88 0.99 20.72
CA PRO A 200 -16.03 -0.04 19.69
C PRO A 200 -17.10 -1.08 20.07
N THR A 201 -17.18 -1.47 21.34
CA THR A 201 -18.15 -2.44 21.83
C THR A 201 -19.60 -1.98 21.57
N VAL A 202 -19.91 -0.70 21.80
CA VAL A 202 -21.24 -0.15 21.54
C VAL A 202 -21.50 -0.08 20.03
N LEU A 203 -20.55 0.48 19.26
CA LEU A 203 -20.70 0.66 17.82
C LEU A 203 -20.87 -0.67 17.06
N LEU A 204 -20.16 -1.72 17.48
CA LEU A 204 -20.08 -2.99 16.76
C LEU A 204 -21.06 -4.05 17.27
N SER A 205 -21.71 -3.84 18.43
CA SER A 205 -22.54 -4.85 19.13
C SER A 205 -23.66 -5.45 18.26
N GLU A 206 -24.33 -4.63 17.48
CA GLU A 206 -25.41 -5.08 16.58
C GLU A 206 -24.88 -5.58 15.22
N PHE A 207 -23.82 -4.95 14.72
CA PHE A 207 -23.25 -5.28 13.43
C PHE A 207 -22.50 -6.61 13.45
N LYS A 208 -21.73 -6.90 14.50
CA LYS A 208 -20.95 -8.13 14.72
C LYS A 208 -20.08 -8.46 13.49
N PRO A 209 -19.04 -7.66 13.20
CA PRO A 209 -18.15 -7.91 12.09
C PRO A 209 -17.24 -9.13 12.33
N ASP A 210 -16.92 -9.86 11.28
CA ASP A 210 -15.89 -10.90 11.30
C ASP A 210 -14.50 -10.29 11.35
N VAL A 211 -14.32 -9.15 10.69
CA VAL A 211 -13.07 -8.39 10.66
C VAL A 211 -13.34 -6.93 10.99
N VAL A 212 -12.50 -6.34 11.83
CA VAL A 212 -12.47 -4.88 12.06
C VAL A 212 -11.23 -4.30 11.39
N TYR A 213 -11.43 -3.34 10.49
CA TYR A 213 -10.37 -2.62 9.80
C TYR A 213 -10.16 -1.24 10.39
N MET A 214 -8.89 -0.80 10.48
CA MET A 214 -8.50 0.54 10.90
C MET A 214 -7.32 1.05 10.05
N ASP A 215 -7.41 2.30 9.59
CA ASP A 215 -6.33 3.09 9.01
C ASP A 215 -6.11 4.35 9.89
N PRO A 216 -5.48 4.18 11.07
CA PRO A 216 -5.40 5.27 12.03
C PRO A 216 -4.50 6.39 11.52
N ALA A 217 -5.00 7.63 11.60
CA ALA A 217 -4.27 8.81 11.23
C ALA A 217 -3.20 9.15 12.29
N ARG A 218 -2.08 9.70 11.83
CA ARG A 218 -1.02 10.19 12.72
C ARG A 218 -1.48 11.49 13.40
N ARG A 219 -1.32 11.62 14.71
CA ARG A 219 -1.49 12.89 15.42
C ARG A 219 -0.37 13.83 14.99
N GLY A 220 -0.72 14.84 14.20
CA GLY A 220 0.26 15.71 13.55
C GLY A 220 0.75 16.85 14.43
N GLU A 221 1.58 16.61 15.42
CA GLU A 221 2.37 17.68 16.02
C GLU A 221 3.87 17.36 15.99
N GLY A 222 4.60 18.21 15.26
CA GLY A 222 6.04 18.37 15.42
C GLY A 222 6.92 17.33 14.76
N GLY A 223 7.06 17.37 13.43
CA GLY A 223 8.28 17.00 12.67
C GLY A 223 9.09 15.76 13.07
N LYS A 224 8.62 14.91 13.95
CA LYS A 224 9.32 13.70 14.39
C LYS A 224 9.48 12.73 13.23
N LYS A 225 10.69 12.25 13.00
CA LYS A 225 11.04 11.31 11.92
C LYS A 225 10.61 9.87 12.20
N VAL A 226 10.24 9.53 13.42
CA VAL A 226 9.90 8.16 13.84
C VAL A 226 8.39 8.02 13.94
N PHE A 227 7.86 6.95 13.33
CA PHE A 227 6.45 6.57 13.45
C PHE A 227 6.26 5.75 14.72
N LEU A 228 5.42 6.22 15.64
CA LEU A 228 5.00 5.49 16.84
C LEU A 228 3.52 5.16 16.74
N ILE A 229 3.14 3.90 17.00
CA ILE A 229 1.75 3.45 16.96
C ILE A 229 0.90 4.13 18.04
N GLU A 230 1.52 4.52 19.15
CA GLU A 230 0.91 5.27 20.25
C GLU A 230 0.49 6.70 19.86
N GLU A 231 1.06 7.25 18.78
CA GLU A 231 0.73 8.58 18.25
C GLU A 231 -0.40 8.53 17.22
N CYS A 232 -1.02 7.39 17.03
CA CYS A 232 -2.12 7.22 16.07
C CYS A 232 -3.48 7.61 16.67
N THR A 233 -4.39 8.04 15.79
CA THR A 233 -5.80 8.31 16.12
C THR A 233 -6.69 7.57 15.09
N PRO A 234 -7.60 6.71 15.54
CA PRO A 234 -7.82 6.28 16.93
C PRO A 234 -6.64 5.50 17.51
N ASP A 235 -6.53 5.46 18.83
CA ASP A 235 -5.48 4.73 19.56
C ASP A 235 -5.73 3.21 19.48
N VAL A 236 -5.03 2.56 18.59
CA VAL A 236 -5.15 1.12 18.32
C VAL A 236 -4.87 0.27 19.55
N LEU A 237 -3.85 0.64 20.36
CA LEU A 237 -3.46 -0.13 21.54
C LEU A 237 -4.54 -0.14 22.62
N THR A 238 -5.22 0.99 22.75
CA THR A 238 -6.33 1.12 23.70
C THR A 238 -7.61 0.45 23.19
N LEU A 239 -7.89 0.53 21.88
CA LEU A 239 -9.14 0.02 21.31
C LEU A 239 -9.15 -1.49 21.06
N ARG A 240 -7.99 -2.13 20.86
CA ARG A 240 -7.92 -3.55 20.49
C ARG A 240 -8.65 -4.47 21.48
N GLU A 241 -8.54 -4.21 22.78
CA GLU A 241 -9.17 -5.04 23.81
C GLU A 241 -10.70 -4.97 23.73
N GLU A 242 -11.24 -3.77 23.45
CA GLU A 242 -12.68 -3.58 23.26
C GLU A 242 -13.17 -4.23 21.97
N ILE A 243 -12.39 -4.11 20.89
CA ILE A 243 -12.71 -4.73 19.60
C ILE A 243 -12.70 -6.25 19.72
N PHE A 244 -11.72 -6.82 20.42
CA PHE A 244 -11.60 -8.28 20.61
C PHE A 244 -12.74 -8.90 21.43
N LYS A 245 -13.54 -8.11 22.13
CA LYS A 245 -14.78 -8.60 22.77
C LYS A 245 -15.87 -8.94 21.74
N ILE A 246 -15.82 -8.31 20.55
CA ILE A 246 -16.86 -8.44 19.51
C ILE A 246 -16.36 -9.20 18.28
N SER A 247 -15.15 -8.91 17.82
CA SER A 247 -14.52 -9.54 16.65
C SER A 247 -13.26 -10.29 17.06
N ARG A 248 -12.99 -11.42 16.42
CA ARG A 248 -11.73 -12.16 16.59
C ARG A 248 -10.57 -11.48 15.87
N HIS A 249 -10.84 -10.82 14.74
CA HIS A 249 -9.82 -10.33 13.84
C HIS A 249 -9.81 -8.82 13.71
N ILE A 250 -8.60 -8.25 13.74
CA ILE A 250 -8.35 -6.84 13.47
C ILE A 250 -7.34 -6.75 12.32
N LEU A 251 -7.62 -5.95 11.31
CA LEU A 251 -6.70 -5.59 10.23
C LEU A 251 -6.35 -4.11 10.34
N ILE A 252 -5.06 -3.81 10.53
CA ILE A 252 -4.58 -2.45 10.72
C ILE A 252 -3.71 -2.05 9.54
N LYS A 253 -3.99 -0.90 8.92
CA LYS A 253 -3.10 -0.30 7.93
C LYS A 253 -2.20 0.74 8.60
N LEU A 254 -0.91 0.68 8.35
CA LEU A 254 0.07 1.64 8.85
C LEU A 254 0.93 2.19 7.72
N SER A 255 1.51 3.36 7.98
CA SER A 255 2.52 3.95 7.09
C SER A 255 3.72 2.99 6.90
N PRO A 256 4.30 2.91 5.68
CA PRO A 256 5.54 2.14 5.46
C PRO A 256 6.74 2.69 6.25
N MET A 257 6.63 3.85 6.87
CA MET A 257 7.66 4.41 7.76
C MET A 257 7.68 3.75 9.14
N ALA A 258 6.63 3.02 9.54
CA ALA A 258 6.59 2.32 10.82
C ALA A 258 7.66 1.23 10.88
N ASP A 259 8.30 1.07 12.05
CA ASP A 259 9.20 -0.04 12.30
C ASP A 259 8.38 -1.30 12.65
N ILE A 260 8.56 -2.35 11.86
CA ILE A 260 7.76 -3.59 11.96
C ILE A 260 7.95 -4.24 13.33
N SER A 261 9.18 -4.37 13.80
CA SER A 261 9.46 -5.05 15.08
C SER A 261 8.90 -4.26 16.25
N MET A 262 9.12 -2.94 16.27
CA MET A 262 8.55 -2.07 17.32
C MET A 262 7.02 -2.14 17.37
N VAL A 263 6.37 -2.11 16.21
CA VAL A 263 4.90 -2.18 16.14
C VAL A 263 4.40 -3.54 16.64
N CYS A 264 4.99 -4.65 16.17
CA CYS A 264 4.60 -5.99 16.60
C CYS A 264 4.85 -6.22 18.08
N ASP A 265 5.96 -5.74 18.64
CA ASP A 265 6.24 -5.80 20.08
C ASP A 265 5.18 -5.05 20.90
N ARG A 266 4.70 -3.89 20.42
CA ARG A 266 3.63 -3.12 21.07
C ARG A 266 2.25 -3.77 20.94
N LEU A 267 1.95 -4.36 19.80
CA LEU A 267 0.71 -5.10 19.58
C LEU A 267 0.66 -6.44 20.33
N GLY A 268 1.83 -7.00 20.68
CA GLY A 268 1.95 -8.20 21.48
C GLY A 268 1.65 -9.49 20.69
N PRO A 269 1.37 -10.61 21.39
CA PRO A 269 1.31 -11.94 20.80
C PRO A 269 0.16 -12.16 19.82
N THR A 270 -0.86 -11.30 19.85
CA THR A 270 -1.99 -11.38 18.90
C THR A 270 -1.64 -10.91 17.48
N CYS A 271 -0.45 -10.33 17.26
CA CYS A 271 0.05 -10.03 15.93
C CYS A 271 0.34 -11.35 15.18
N ARG A 272 -0.43 -11.66 14.14
CA ARG A 272 -0.35 -12.91 13.40
C ARG A 272 0.43 -12.78 12.09
N GLU A 273 0.11 -11.74 11.31
CA GLU A 273 0.77 -11.50 10.03
C GLU A 273 1.06 -10.02 9.81
N VAL A 274 2.16 -9.73 9.13
CA VAL A 274 2.52 -8.39 8.66
C VAL A 274 2.73 -8.46 7.15
N HIS A 275 1.89 -7.76 6.38
CA HIS A 275 2.05 -7.64 4.93
C HIS A 275 2.72 -6.31 4.61
N VAL A 276 3.90 -6.38 4.05
CA VAL A 276 4.64 -5.23 3.51
C VAL A 276 4.28 -5.10 2.05
N VAL A 277 3.40 -4.16 1.71
CA VAL A 277 2.83 -4.06 0.37
C VAL A 277 3.54 -2.99 -0.45
N ALA A 278 4.10 -3.39 -1.59
CA ALA A 278 4.72 -2.49 -2.55
C ALA A 278 4.07 -2.62 -3.93
N THR A 279 4.02 -1.52 -4.65
CA THR A 279 3.59 -1.46 -6.06
C THR A 279 4.24 -0.27 -6.74
N ALA A 280 4.44 -0.34 -8.06
CA ALA A 280 5.08 0.72 -8.86
C ALA A 280 6.46 1.15 -8.30
N GLY A 281 7.21 0.22 -7.71
CA GLY A 281 8.55 0.48 -7.18
C GLY A 281 8.60 1.22 -5.85
N GLU A 282 7.49 1.31 -5.12
CA GLU A 282 7.39 1.95 -3.80
C GLU A 282 6.69 1.04 -2.79
N CYS A 283 7.20 1.01 -1.55
CA CYS A 283 6.45 0.44 -0.43
C CYS A 283 5.32 1.40 -0.05
N LYS A 284 4.07 0.95 -0.15
CA LYS A 284 2.89 1.79 0.01
C LYS A 284 2.32 1.75 1.42
N GLU A 285 2.25 0.57 2.02
CA GLU A 285 1.61 0.37 3.32
C GLU A 285 2.12 -0.89 4.01
N LEU A 286 1.93 -0.93 5.32
CA LEU A 286 2.00 -2.12 6.14
C LEU A 286 0.58 -2.50 6.55
N LEU A 287 0.21 -3.77 6.35
CA LEU A 287 -1.05 -4.31 6.84
C LEU A 287 -0.73 -5.33 7.93
N ILE A 288 -1.33 -5.16 9.09
CA ILE A 288 -1.08 -6.03 10.24
C ILE A 288 -2.39 -6.73 10.58
N TRP A 289 -2.38 -8.05 10.47
CA TRP A 289 -3.48 -8.88 10.93
C TRP A 289 -3.22 -9.31 12.36
N MET A 290 -4.12 -8.92 13.26
CA MET A 290 -4.18 -9.40 14.63
C MET A 290 -5.30 -10.43 14.76
N ASP A 291 -5.00 -11.54 15.40
CA ASP A 291 -5.95 -12.61 15.73
C ASP A 291 -5.92 -12.83 17.25
N ARG A 292 -7.08 -12.68 17.91
CA ARG A 292 -7.21 -12.84 19.37
C ARG A 292 -6.70 -14.20 19.88
N GLU A 293 -6.79 -15.24 19.05
CA GLU A 293 -6.40 -16.61 19.44
C GLU A 293 -4.97 -16.97 19.03
N TRP A 294 -4.24 -16.06 18.36
CA TRP A 294 -2.86 -16.28 17.96
C TRP A 294 -1.91 -16.01 19.13
N ALA A 295 -0.92 -16.88 19.28
CA ALA A 295 0.11 -16.78 20.34
C ALA A 295 1.51 -17.21 19.87
N GLU A 296 1.69 -17.42 18.55
CA GLU A 296 2.97 -17.79 17.96
C GLU A 296 3.74 -16.56 17.42
N GLU A 297 4.96 -16.79 16.95
CA GLU A 297 5.71 -15.76 16.23
C GLU A 297 4.99 -15.37 14.93
N TYR A 298 4.90 -14.07 14.67
CA TYR A 298 4.21 -13.56 13.48
C TYR A 298 4.96 -13.88 12.18
N HIS A 299 4.20 -13.95 11.08
CA HIS A 299 4.75 -14.07 9.74
C HIS A 299 4.88 -12.70 9.10
N VAL A 300 5.94 -12.52 8.32
CA VAL A 300 6.12 -11.33 7.47
C VAL A 300 5.97 -11.75 6.01
N HIS A 301 5.10 -11.06 5.29
CA HIS A 301 4.85 -11.25 3.87
C HIS A 301 5.34 -10.01 3.12
N ALA A 302 6.45 -10.12 2.39
CA ALA A 302 6.91 -9.10 1.47
C ALA A 302 6.15 -9.27 0.14
N VAL A 303 5.24 -8.33 -0.16
CA VAL A 303 4.28 -8.42 -1.26
C VAL A 303 4.59 -7.37 -2.31
N GLU A 304 4.97 -7.80 -3.51
CA GLU A 304 5.13 -6.95 -4.69
C GLU A 304 3.88 -7.12 -5.57
N LEU A 305 3.04 -6.08 -5.63
CA LEU A 305 1.89 -6.06 -6.52
C LEU A 305 2.33 -5.66 -7.93
N PRO A 306 2.00 -6.44 -8.96
CA PRO A 306 2.28 -6.08 -10.35
C PRO A 306 1.46 -4.85 -10.78
N ALA A 307 1.88 -4.22 -11.88
CA ALA A 307 1.24 -2.99 -12.36
C ALA A 307 -0.19 -3.22 -12.87
N ASP A 308 -0.45 -4.42 -13.32
CA ASP A 308 -1.73 -4.90 -13.85
C ASP A 308 -2.56 -5.70 -12.82
N TYR A 309 -2.21 -5.64 -11.53
CA TYR A 309 -3.01 -6.29 -10.49
C TYR A 309 -4.47 -5.78 -10.50
N PRO A 310 -5.50 -6.66 -10.53
CA PRO A 310 -5.47 -8.09 -10.16
C PRO A 310 -5.33 -9.10 -11.33
N GLU A 311 -5.06 -8.65 -12.56
CA GLU A 311 -4.94 -9.54 -13.72
C GLU A 311 -3.74 -10.48 -13.60
N SER A 312 -2.64 -9.99 -12.97
CA SER A 312 -1.47 -10.80 -12.62
C SER A 312 -1.39 -10.98 -11.10
N GLU A 313 -0.90 -12.16 -10.69
CA GLU A 313 -0.77 -12.51 -9.27
C GLU A 313 0.36 -11.74 -8.58
N PRO A 314 0.19 -11.38 -7.29
CA PRO A 314 1.25 -10.77 -6.50
C PRO A 314 2.38 -11.74 -6.22
N SER A 315 3.61 -11.26 -6.22
CA SER A 315 4.75 -12.04 -5.76
C SER A 315 4.92 -11.85 -4.26
N VAL A 316 5.05 -12.96 -3.53
CA VAL A 316 5.10 -12.93 -2.06
C VAL A 316 6.30 -13.72 -1.57
N PHE A 317 7.10 -13.10 -0.69
CA PHE A 317 8.16 -13.77 0.05
C PHE A 317 7.78 -13.77 1.54
N THR A 318 7.48 -14.96 2.05
CA THR A 318 7.00 -15.17 3.43
C THR A 318 8.09 -15.72 4.33
N PHE A 319 8.19 -15.19 5.56
CA PHE A 319 9.13 -15.68 6.56
C PHE A 319 8.71 -15.31 7.99
N ARG A 320 9.31 -15.98 8.98
CA ARG A 320 9.25 -15.59 10.40
C ARG A 320 10.51 -14.78 10.76
N PRO A 321 10.44 -13.77 11.62
CA PRO A 321 11.62 -13.00 12.06
C PRO A 321 12.76 -13.87 12.61
N SER A 322 12.44 -14.99 13.26
CA SER A 322 13.44 -15.97 13.76
C SER A 322 14.27 -16.58 12.62
N GLU A 323 13.69 -16.80 11.45
CA GLU A 323 14.39 -17.36 10.28
C GLU A 323 15.45 -16.37 9.74
N GLU A 324 15.11 -15.07 9.66
CA GLU A 324 16.10 -14.05 9.27
C GLU A 324 17.22 -13.96 10.32
N ARG A 325 16.86 -13.93 11.63
CA ARG A 325 17.85 -13.90 12.72
C ARG A 325 18.76 -15.11 12.73
N GLY A 326 18.23 -16.29 12.37
CA GLY A 326 19.00 -17.55 12.27
C GLY A 326 19.80 -17.69 10.97
N SER A 327 19.57 -16.84 9.98
CA SER A 327 20.21 -16.93 8.66
C SER A 327 21.53 -16.18 8.61
N THR A 328 22.52 -16.79 7.95
CA THR A 328 23.82 -16.18 7.67
C THR A 328 24.05 -16.15 6.16
N ALA A 329 24.05 -14.95 5.58
CA ALA A 329 24.30 -14.78 4.16
C ALA A 329 25.77 -15.06 3.82
N ARG A 330 25.99 -15.80 2.74
CA ARG A 330 27.31 -15.93 2.13
C ARG A 330 27.60 -14.66 1.35
N THR A 331 28.79 -14.06 1.55
CA THR A 331 29.23 -12.88 0.83
C THR A 331 30.13 -13.26 -0.34
N VAL A 332 29.96 -12.55 -1.46
CA VAL A 332 30.78 -12.78 -2.67
C VAL A 332 32.15 -12.15 -2.51
N ALA A 333 33.21 -12.86 -2.90
CA ALA A 333 34.51 -12.28 -3.21
C ALA A 333 34.54 -11.89 -4.69
N MET A 334 35.25 -10.79 -5.02
CA MET A 334 35.36 -10.32 -6.42
C MET A 334 35.99 -11.31 -7.37
N THR A 335 36.85 -12.18 -6.84
CA THR A 335 37.46 -13.29 -7.59
C THR A 335 36.42 -14.32 -8.07
N ASP A 336 35.23 -14.30 -7.49
CA ASP A 336 34.15 -15.23 -7.83
C ASP A 336 33.30 -14.75 -9.02
N LEU A 337 33.51 -13.52 -9.53
CA LEU A 337 32.79 -12.99 -10.66
C LEU A 337 33.42 -13.45 -11.97
N THR A 338 32.69 -14.28 -12.71
CA THR A 338 33.18 -15.03 -13.87
C THR A 338 32.81 -14.41 -15.22
N GLY A 339 32.02 -13.32 -15.24
CA GLY A 339 31.60 -12.63 -16.46
C GLY A 339 30.26 -13.09 -17.04
N ASN A 340 29.65 -14.13 -16.46
CA ASN A 340 28.27 -14.55 -16.75
C ASN A 340 27.39 -14.44 -15.50
N ASP A 341 27.62 -13.39 -14.73
CA ASP A 341 26.98 -13.19 -13.45
C ASP A 341 25.80 -12.26 -13.59
N PHE A 342 24.83 -12.43 -12.70
CA PHE A 342 23.65 -11.58 -12.59
C PHE A 342 23.63 -10.86 -11.26
N LEU A 343 23.12 -9.63 -11.28
CA LEU A 343 22.86 -8.82 -10.07
C LEU A 343 21.36 -8.83 -9.78
N PHE A 344 20.98 -9.19 -8.56
CA PHE A 344 19.62 -9.05 -8.06
C PHE A 344 19.50 -7.86 -7.12
N GLU A 345 18.58 -6.96 -7.44
CA GLU A 345 18.12 -5.86 -6.59
C GLU A 345 16.75 -6.23 -6.02
N PRO A 346 16.62 -6.50 -4.71
CA PRO A 346 15.33 -6.84 -4.12
C PRO A 346 14.30 -5.72 -4.27
N GLY A 347 13.04 -6.11 -4.38
CA GLY A 347 11.91 -5.21 -4.43
C GLY A 347 11.74 -4.40 -3.14
N LYS A 348 10.88 -3.38 -3.18
CA LYS A 348 10.71 -2.46 -2.06
C LYS A 348 10.02 -3.11 -0.86
N ALA A 349 9.12 -4.08 -1.11
CA ALA A 349 8.51 -4.86 -0.05
C ALA A 349 9.55 -5.70 0.69
N MET A 350 10.39 -6.43 -0.03
CA MET A 350 11.45 -7.26 0.56
C MET A 350 12.46 -6.43 1.34
N MET A 351 12.86 -5.28 0.77
CA MET A 351 13.77 -4.35 1.45
C MET A 351 13.20 -3.79 2.74
N LYS A 352 11.91 -3.49 2.78
CA LYS A 352 11.21 -3.01 3.98
C LYS A 352 10.95 -4.14 4.98
N ALA A 353 10.64 -5.34 4.50
CA ALA A 353 10.41 -6.53 5.33
C ALA A 353 11.66 -7.00 6.09
N GLY A 354 12.86 -6.73 5.57
CA GLY A 354 14.11 -6.98 6.28
C GLY A 354 14.69 -8.39 6.09
N ALA A 355 14.26 -9.15 5.08
CA ALA A 355 14.75 -10.52 4.79
C ALA A 355 16.12 -10.53 4.10
N TYR A 356 17.12 -9.85 4.69
CA TYR A 356 18.39 -9.58 4.02
C TYR A 356 19.34 -10.77 3.93
N ASN A 357 19.36 -11.62 4.93
CA ASN A 357 20.21 -12.81 4.95
C ASN A 357 19.44 -14.04 4.47
N LEU A 358 18.17 -14.12 4.84
CA LEU A 358 17.31 -15.23 4.50
C LEU A 358 17.11 -15.38 3.00
N VAL A 359 16.95 -14.28 2.25
CA VAL A 359 16.85 -14.33 0.79
C VAL A 359 18.11 -14.93 0.16
N SER A 360 19.30 -14.57 0.67
CA SER A 360 20.57 -15.19 0.23
C SER A 360 20.58 -16.70 0.45
N THR A 361 20.14 -17.13 1.62
CA THR A 361 20.14 -18.55 2.00
C THR A 361 19.08 -19.36 1.23
N ARG A 362 17.83 -18.87 1.18
CA ARG A 362 16.73 -19.60 0.51
C ARG A 362 16.88 -19.67 -1.00
N MET A 363 17.39 -18.59 -1.62
CA MET A 363 17.58 -18.53 -3.06
C MET A 363 18.96 -19.02 -3.50
N ASP A 364 19.84 -19.38 -2.53
CA ASP A 364 21.22 -19.77 -2.78
C ASP A 364 21.94 -18.78 -3.70
N ILE A 365 21.95 -17.50 -3.28
CA ILE A 365 22.59 -16.39 -3.96
C ILE A 365 23.55 -15.65 -3.02
N LEU A 366 24.61 -15.05 -3.54
CA LEU A 366 25.69 -14.46 -2.77
C LEU A 366 25.41 -12.97 -2.50
N LYS A 367 25.47 -12.53 -1.25
CA LYS A 367 25.31 -11.14 -0.86
C LYS A 367 26.56 -10.35 -1.15
N LEU A 368 26.43 -9.14 -1.69
CA LEU A 368 27.59 -8.32 -2.06
C LEU A 368 28.35 -7.77 -0.83
N GLY A 369 27.64 -7.48 0.24
CA GLY A 369 28.23 -7.04 1.51
C GLY A 369 27.21 -7.03 2.64
N LYS A 370 27.68 -6.96 3.90
CA LYS A 370 26.84 -7.03 5.09
C LYS A 370 25.71 -6.00 5.07
N SER A 371 26.01 -4.76 4.70
CA SER A 371 25.07 -3.65 4.62
C SER A 371 24.63 -3.31 3.18
N THR A 372 25.18 -4.02 2.19
CA THR A 372 24.84 -3.83 0.77
C THR A 372 23.92 -4.95 0.34
N HIS A 373 22.61 -4.64 0.32
CA HIS A 373 21.56 -5.63 0.05
C HIS A 373 21.34 -5.78 -1.46
N TYR A 374 22.40 -6.12 -2.17
CA TYR A 374 22.45 -6.56 -3.55
C TYR A 374 23.05 -7.96 -3.58
N TYR A 375 22.59 -8.79 -4.50
CA TYR A 375 22.98 -10.19 -4.52
C TYR A 375 23.47 -10.58 -5.90
N ILE A 376 24.42 -11.52 -5.95
CA ILE A 376 25.02 -12.03 -7.18
C ILE A 376 24.75 -13.51 -7.30
N PHE A 377 24.47 -13.95 -8.51
CA PHE A 377 24.23 -15.34 -8.84
C PHE A 377 24.64 -15.64 -10.29
N THR A 378 24.88 -16.91 -10.60
CA THR A 378 25.30 -17.39 -11.94
C THR A 378 24.25 -18.26 -12.61
N ASP A 379 23.35 -18.84 -11.83
CA ASP A 379 22.33 -19.78 -12.28
C ASP A 379 21.17 -19.04 -12.96
N SER A 380 21.07 -19.16 -14.29
CA SER A 380 20.03 -18.53 -15.10
C SER A 380 18.61 -19.01 -14.76
N ASP A 381 18.44 -20.20 -14.18
CA ASP A 381 17.13 -20.75 -13.85
C ASP A 381 16.45 -19.95 -12.72
N LYS A 382 17.24 -19.24 -11.92
CA LYS A 382 16.77 -18.35 -10.86
C LYS A 382 16.23 -17.00 -11.35
N ILE A 383 16.49 -16.63 -12.62
CA ILE A 383 16.13 -15.31 -13.15
C ILE A 383 14.64 -15.02 -12.98
N ASN A 384 13.77 -15.95 -13.39
CA ASN A 384 12.32 -15.70 -13.37
C ASN A 384 11.76 -15.52 -11.95
N ILE A 385 12.18 -16.36 -11.00
CA ILE A 385 11.75 -16.23 -9.62
C ILE A 385 12.29 -14.94 -8.96
N LEU A 386 13.53 -14.56 -9.27
CA LEU A 386 14.10 -13.33 -8.72
C LEU A 386 13.49 -12.07 -9.35
N LYS A 387 13.12 -12.11 -10.64
CA LYS A 387 12.38 -11.02 -11.31
C LYS A 387 11.03 -10.74 -10.67
N SER A 388 10.35 -11.76 -10.19
CA SER A 388 9.08 -11.56 -9.48
C SER A 388 9.24 -10.89 -8.13
N LEU A 389 10.42 -11.02 -7.50
CA LEU A 389 10.74 -10.47 -6.18
C LEU A 389 11.55 -9.16 -6.24
N GLY A 390 11.93 -8.69 -7.44
CA GLY A 390 12.70 -7.47 -7.59
C GLY A 390 13.17 -7.23 -9.03
N LYS A 391 14.38 -6.72 -9.18
CA LYS A 391 14.99 -6.46 -10.49
C LYS A 391 16.22 -7.32 -10.67
N VAL A 392 16.38 -7.88 -11.87
CA VAL A 392 17.55 -8.66 -12.26
C VAL A 392 18.28 -7.98 -13.40
N TYR A 393 19.60 -7.96 -13.28
CA TYR A 393 20.50 -7.35 -14.27
C TYR A 393 21.59 -8.34 -14.64
N GLU A 394 21.96 -8.40 -15.91
CA GLU A 394 23.17 -9.02 -16.42
C GLU A 394 24.36 -8.14 -16.09
N ILE A 395 25.43 -8.70 -15.53
CA ILE A 395 26.66 -7.94 -15.24
C ILE A 395 27.56 -7.95 -16.45
N LEU A 396 27.70 -6.81 -17.11
CA LEU A 396 28.57 -6.63 -18.28
C LEU A 396 30.03 -6.38 -17.86
N ARG A 397 30.22 -5.72 -16.71
CA ARG A 397 31.55 -5.39 -16.18
C ARG A 397 31.47 -5.12 -14.68
N CYS A 398 32.45 -5.64 -13.93
CA CYS A 398 32.65 -5.30 -12.53
C CYS A 398 34.12 -4.94 -12.30
N GLN A 399 34.36 -3.77 -11.68
CA GLN A 399 35.73 -3.24 -11.45
C GLN A 399 35.77 -2.44 -10.14
N PRO A 400 36.97 -2.22 -9.55
CA PRO A 400 37.16 -1.25 -8.47
C PRO A 400 36.71 0.16 -8.91
N LEU A 401 36.08 0.90 -7.99
CA LEU A 401 35.62 2.27 -8.24
C LEU A 401 36.76 3.27 -8.07
N ASP A 402 37.40 3.64 -9.15
CA ASP A 402 38.44 4.68 -9.21
C ASP A 402 38.17 5.67 -10.36
N LYS A 403 39.04 6.70 -10.50
CA LYS A 403 38.90 7.73 -11.53
C LYS A 403 38.97 7.16 -12.96
N ARG A 404 39.81 6.14 -13.18
CA ARG A 404 40.05 5.54 -14.49
C ARG A 404 38.83 4.69 -14.89
N THR A 405 38.37 3.81 -14.01
CA THR A 405 37.24 2.94 -14.25
C THR A 405 35.93 3.70 -14.43
N MET A 406 35.72 4.79 -13.63
CA MET A 406 34.58 5.68 -13.85
C MET A 406 34.62 6.36 -15.23
N LYS A 407 35.78 6.89 -15.66
CA LYS A 407 35.91 7.53 -16.97
C LYS A 407 35.67 6.54 -18.12
N THR A 408 36.13 5.30 -17.99
CA THR A 408 35.94 4.25 -19.00
C THR A 408 34.46 3.85 -19.05
N ALA A 409 33.81 3.60 -17.89
CA ALA A 409 32.41 3.25 -17.83
C ALA A 409 31.52 4.35 -18.43
N GLY A 410 31.77 5.62 -18.11
CA GLY A 410 31.02 6.74 -18.68
C GLY A 410 31.21 6.93 -20.18
N LYS A 411 32.38 6.57 -20.72
CA LYS A 411 32.62 6.59 -22.16
C LYS A 411 31.91 5.45 -22.89
N ASP A 412 31.92 4.26 -22.29
CA ASP A 412 31.35 3.06 -22.92
C ASP A 412 29.81 3.05 -22.80
N PHE A 413 29.26 3.69 -21.76
CA PHE A 413 27.82 3.78 -21.48
C PHE A 413 27.38 5.23 -21.25
N PRO A 414 27.37 6.09 -22.27
CA PRO A 414 27.11 7.53 -22.11
C PRO A 414 25.67 7.86 -21.71
N LYS A 415 24.72 6.94 -21.94
CA LYS A 415 23.32 7.01 -21.54
C LYS A 415 23.02 5.88 -20.57
N ALA A 416 23.03 6.18 -19.27
CA ALA A 416 22.84 5.15 -18.26
C ALA A 416 22.06 5.68 -17.05
N GLU A 417 21.25 4.80 -16.46
CA GLU A 417 20.80 5.00 -15.10
C GLU A 417 21.96 4.77 -14.13
N VAL A 418 21.97 5.51 -13.01
CA VAL A 418 23.04 5.43 -12.02
C VAL A 418 22.45 5.22 -10.64
N THR A 419 23.05 4.31 -9.88
CA THR A 419 22.73 4.08 -8.46
C THR A 419 23.98 4.04 -7.62
N ALA A 420 24.03 4.82 -6.53
CA ALA A 420 25.09 4.75 -5.52
C ALA A 420 24.52 4.20 -4.20
N ARG A 421 25.16 3.18 -3.61
CA ARG A 421 24.78 2.61 -2.32
C ARG A 421 25.98 2.35 -1.44
N ASN A 422 25.91 2.85 -0.20
CA ASN A 422 26.97 2.70 0.81
C ASN A 422 28.34 3.24 0.35
N LEU A 423 28.32 4.20 -0.56
CA LEU A 423 29.51 4.93 -1.00
C LEU A 423 29.64 6.25 -0.23
N PRO A 424 30.85 6.84 -0.16
CA PRO A 424 31.04 8.18 0.40
C PRO A 424 30.58 9.30 -0.55
N MET A 425 29.73 8.99 -1.53
CA MET A 425 29.12 9.92 -2.48
C MET A 425 27.70 9.46 -2.83
N ASP A 426 26.83 10.42 -3.14
CA ASP A 426 25.47 10.18 -3.59
C ASP A 426 25.41 9.84 -5.10
N THR A 427 24.21 9.46 -5.55
CA THR A 427 23.93 9.09 -6.95
C THR A 427 24.23 10.21 -7.93
N ASP A 428 23.88 11.47 -7.60
CA ASP A 428 24.08 12.60 -8.50
C ASP A 428 25.57 12.96 -8.64
N THR A 429 26.33 12.86 -7.56
CA THR A 429 27.78 13.02 -7.58
C THR A 429 28.45 11.93 -8.41
N LEU A 430 28.01 10.68 -8.28
CA LEU A 430 28.54 9.58 -9.08
C LEU A 430 28.21 9.78 -10.57
N ARG A 431 26.95 10.14 -10.91
CA ARG A 431 26.54 10.44 -12.28
C ARG A 431 27.39 11.53 -12.93
N LYS A 432 27.64 12.62 -12.19
CA LYS A 432 28.51 13.72 -12.66
C LYS A 432 29.96 13.27 -12.92
N LYS A 433 30.50 12.43 -12.02
CA LYS A 433 31.87 11.90 -12.19
C LYS A 433 32.02 10.92 -13.35
N LEU A 434 30.97 10.15 -13.63
CA LEU A 434 30.86 9.27 -14.80
C LEU A 434 30.73 10.07 -16.11
N GLY A 435 30.15 11.28 -16.05
CA GLY A 435 29.85 12.09 -17.22
C GLY A 435 28.72 11.50 -18.07
N VAL A 436 27.77 10.76 -17.47
CA VAL A 436 26.67 10.13 -18.19
C VAL A 436 25.40 10.95 -18.04
N ILE A 437 24.54 10.88 -19.07
CA ILE A 437 23.16 11.40 -19.03
C ILE A 437 22.19 10.26 -18.69
N SER A 438 21.02 10.59 -18.15
CA SER A 438 19.99 9.59 -17.87
C SER A 438 19.55 8.90 -19.16
N GLY A 439 19.42 7.58 -19.10
CA GLY A 439 19.01 6.73 -20.22
C GLY A 439 19.04 5.27 -19.83
N ASP A 440 18.54 4.42 -20.72
CA ASP A 440 18.22 2.99 -20.48
C ASP A 440 19.19 2.00 -21.17
N ASP A 441 20.25 2.50 -21.83
CA ASP A 441 21.24 1.63 -22.49
C ASP A 441 21.96 0.71 -21.49
N ALA A 442 22.16 1.20 -20.27
CA ALA A 442 22.78 0.46 -19.17
C ALA A 442 22.33 1.01 -17.79
N HIS A 443 22.57 0.21 -16.74
CA HIS A 443 22.49 0.69 -15.35
C HIS A 443 23.87 0.56 -14.71
N ILE A 444 24.42 1.67 -14.23
CA ILE A 444 25.72 1.71 -13.55
C ILE A 444 25.50 1.79 -12.05
N PHE A 445 25.93 0.76 -11.35
CA PHE A 445 25.90 0.72 -9.90
C PHE A 445 27.27 1.06 -9.32
N GLY A 446 27.32 2.00 -8.38
CA GLY A 446 28.43 2.19 -7.47
C GLY A 446 28.06 1.59 -6.10
N LEU A 447 28.72 0.52 -5.71
CA LEU A 447 28.36 -0.27 -4.52
C LEU A 447 29.60 -0.50 -3.63
N LYS A 448 29.37 -0.63 -2.32
CA LYS A 448 30.41 -1.06 -1.38
C LYS A 448 30.32 -2.58 -1.19
N SER A 449 31.44 -3.28 -1.42
CA SER A 449 31.63 -4.66 -1.05
C SER A 449 32.47 -4.74 0.24
N ASP A 450 32.21 -5.71 1.08
CA ASP A 450 32.96 -5.90 2.32
C ASP A 450 34.39 -6.42 2.06
N SER A 451 34.57 -7.19 0.99
CA SER A 451 35.85 -7.83 0.66
C SER A 451 36.72 -6.99 -0.26
N GLN A 452 36.15 -6.10 -1.08
CA GLN A 452 36.86 -5.43 -2.19
C GLN A 452 36.73 -3.90 -2.17
N GLY A 453 36.10 -3.34 -1.13
CA GLY A 453 35.86 -1.91 -1.05
C GLY A 453 34.81 -1.40 -2.02
N ASN A 454 35.03 -0.26 -2.66
CA ASN A 454 34.05 0.35 -3.55
C ASN A 454 34.17 -0.20 -4.96
N LEU A 455 33.03 -0.60 -5.53
CA LEU A 455 32.93 -1.22 -6.85
C LEU A 455 32.08 -0.38 -7.81
N ILE A 456 32.39 -0.52 -9.10
CA ILE A 456 31.52 -0.09 -10.19
C ILE A 456 31.07 -1.32 -10.98
N LEU A 457 29.77 -1.49 -11.12
CA LEU A 457 29.16 -2.51 -11.95
C LEU A 457 28.41 -1.85 -13.09
N CYS A 458 28.79 -2.18 -14.32
CA CYS A 458 28.01 -1.82 -15.50
C CYS A 458 27.13 -3.01 -15.85
N THR A 459 25.81 -2.78 -15.92
CA THR A 459 24.83 -3.85 -16.05
C THR A 459 23.78 -3.53 -17.10
N ARG A 460 23.08 -4.54 -17.56
CA ARG A 460 21.89 -4.44 -18.40
C ARG A 460 20.71 -5.09 -17.69
N ARG A 461 19.58 -4.41 -17.62
CA ARG A 461 18.35 -4.99 -17.09
C ARG A 461 17.83 -6.06 -18.03
N ILE A 462 17.43 -7.21 -17.49
CA ILE A 462 16.90 -8.36 -18.25
C ILE A 462 15.45 -8.68 -17.83
#